data_67982c6edc6f394c2e19630de4e12e98
#
_entry.id   67982c6edc6f394c2e19630de4e12e98
#
_cell.length_a   1.000
_cell.length_b   1.000
_cell.length_c   1.000
_cell.angle_alpha   90.00
_cell.angle_beta   90.00
_cell.angle_gamma   90.00
#
_symmetry.space_group_name_H-M   'P 1'
#
loop_
_entity.id
_entity.type
_entity.pdbx_description
1 polymer ?
#
loop_
_entity_poly.entity_id
_entity_poly.type
_entity_poly.pdbx_seq_one_letter_code
_entity_poly.pdbx_strand_id
1 'polypeptide(L)'
;MRLKDLQTNHMSYEAKIFVSLKSSVSDPQGLAIEGSLNQLGFSSVANVRAGKFITLTINQTDRSIAENEVSSMCDKLLSNPVIEDYAFELVAKD
;
A
#
# COMPACT_ATOMS: atom_id res chain seq x y z
N MET A 1 4.74 37.05 -2.03
CA MET A 1 4.62 35.78 -2.69
C MET A 1 5.77 35.57 -3.65
N ARG A 2 6.14 34.43 -3.80
CA ARG A 2 7.23 34.12 -4.71
C ARG A 2 6.73 33.22 -5.79
N LEU A 3 7.44 33.24 -6.88
CA LEU A 3 7.11 32.36 -7.98
C LEU A 3 7.10 30.91 -7.56
N LYS A 4 7.93 30.57 -6.63
CA LYS A 4 7.99 29.17 -6.20
C LYS A 4 6.68 28.72 -5.60
N ASP A 5 5.87 29.63 -5.10
CA ASP A 5 4.56 29.28 -4.57
C ASP A 5 3.61 28.84 -5.67
N LEU A 6 3.91 29.21 -6.88
CA LEU A 6 3.12 28.85 -8.04
C LEU A 6 3.62 27.56 -8.69
N GLN A 7 4.75 27.08 -8.23
CA GLN A 7 5.34 25.89 -8.80
C GLN A 7 4.64 24.67 -8.26
N THR A 8 4.86 23.59 -8.94
CA THR A 8 4.31 22.31 -8.54
C THR A 8 5.27 21.52 -7.66
N ASN A 9 6.36 22.14 -7.21
CA ASN A 9 7.28 21.50 -6.30
C ASN A 9 6.61 21.26 -4.96
N HIS A 10 6.78 20.09 -4.45
CA HIS A 10 6.21 19.70 -3.18
C HIS A 10 7.34 19.35 -2.22
N MET A 11 7.11 19.63 -0.95
CA MET A 11 8.11 19.36 0.08
C MET A 11 8.23 17.88 0.39
N SER A 12 7.17 17.16 0.16
CA SER A 12 7.15 15.73 0.49
C SER A 12 6.01 15.05 -0.23
N TYR A 13 6.01 13.73 -0.14
CA TYR A 13 4.92 12.88 -0.61
C TYR A 13 4.50 11.97 0.52
N GLU A 14 3.21 11.70 0.60
CA GLU A 14 2.71 10.62 1.40
C GLU A 14 2.57 9.39 0.51
N ALA A 15 3.20 8.30 0.91
CA ALA A 15 3.07 7.03 0.19
C ALA A 15 2.02 6.18 0.91
N LYS A 16 1.08 5.67 0.13
CA LYS A 16 0.06 4.72 0.61
C LYS A 16 0.35 3.40 -0.06
N ILE A 17 0.74 2.43 0.72
CA ILE A 17 1.26 1.17 0.22
C ILE A 17 0.32 0.05 0.62
N PHE A 18 -0.07 -0.75 -0.35
CA PHE A 18 -0.98 -1.89 -0.18
C PHE A 18 -0.19 -3.15 -0.46
N VAL A 19 -0.11 -4.03 0.53
CA VAL A 19 0.61 -5.30 0.41
C VAL A 19 -0.36 -6.43 0.62
N SER A 20 -0.40 -7.36 -0.30
CA SER A 20 -1.31 -8.50 -0.23
C SER A 20 -0.61 -9.76 -0.67
N LEU A 21 -1.09 -10.90 -0.18
CA LEU A 21 -0.59 -12.19 -0.63
C LEU A 21 -0.95 -12.40 -2.11
N LYS A 22 -0.04 -13.02 -2.84
CA LYS A 22 -0.33 -13.45 -4.21
C LYS A 22 -1.54 -14.38 -4.21
N SER A 23 -2.32 -14.33 -5.28
CA SER A 23 -3.57 -15.07 -5.34
C SER A 23 -3.40 -16.58 -5.16
N SER A 24 -2.22 -17.09 -5.52
CA SER A 24 -1.93 -18.52 -5.39
C SER A 24 -1.51 -18.93 -3.97
N VAL A 25 -1.32 -17.97 -3.08
CA VAL A 25 -0.86 -18.24 -1.71
C VAL A 25 -2.07 -18.28 -0.80
N SER A 26 -2.13 -19.33 0.04
CA SER A 26 -3.19 -19.47 1.03
C SER A 26 -3.13 -18.34 2.06
N ASP A 27 -4.30 -17.87 2.47
CA ASP A 27 -4.44 -16.79 3.43
C ASP A 27 -5.25 -17.27 4.63
N PRO A 28 -4.58 -17.80 5.67
CA PRO A 28 -5.29 -18.28 6.85
C PRO A 28 -6.09 -17.20 7.56
N GLN A 29 -5.60 -15.96 7.57
CA GLN A 29 -6.31 -14.84 8.19
C GLN A 29 -7.60 -14.54 7.45
N GLY A 30 -7.53 -14.47 6.11
CA GLY A 30 -8.71 -14.25 5.30
C GLY A 30 -9.74 -15.36 5.48
N LEU A 31 -9.30 -16.62 5.54
CA LEU A 31 -10.19 -17.75 5.78
C LEU A 31 -10.87 -17.65 7.14
N ALA A 32 -10.14 -17.25 8.17
CA ALA A 32 -10.72 -17.09 9.51
C ALA A 32 -11.77 -15.98 9.53
N ILE A 33 -11.50 -14.87 8.86
CA ILE A 33 -12.46 -13.77 8.76
C ILE A 33 -13.71 -14.23 8.03
N GLU A 34 -13.53 -14.93 6.94
CA GLU A 34 -14.66 -15.44 6.14
C GLU A 34 -15.53 -16.37 6.97
N GLY A 35 -14.93 -17.30 7.69
CA GLY A 35 -15.67 -18.21 8.55
C GLY A 35 -16.45 -17.47 9.63
N SER A 36 -15.85 -16.47 10.25
CA SER A 36 -16.52 -15.68 11.27
C SER A 36 -17.69 -14.88 10.70
N LEU A 37 -17.50 -14.29 9.52
CA LEU A 37 -18.58 -13.56 8.87
C LEU A 37 -19.75 -14.47 8.53
N ASN A 38 -19.45 -15.67 8.02
CA ASN A 38 -20.49 -16.64 7.71
C ASN A 38 -21.26 -17.07 8.96
N GLN A 39 -20.56 -17.23 10.07
CA GLN A 39 -21.21 -17.57 11.34
C GLN A 39 -22.13 -16.46 11.85
N LEU A 40 -21.78 -15.21 11.52
CA LEU A 40 -22.60 -14.06 11.90
C LEU A 40 -23.80 -13.86 10.98
N GLY A 41 -23.98 -14.72 9.98
CA GLY A 41 -25.12 -14.65 9.09
C GLY A 41 -24.82 -14.02 7.73
N PHE A 42 -23.60 -13.62 7.48
CA PHE A 42 -23.23 -13.02 6.19
C PHE A 42 -22.83 -14.12 5.22
N SER A 43 -23.80 -14.88 4.78
CA SER A 43 -23.55 -16.11 4.00
C SER A 43 -23.17 -15.83 2.55
N SER A 44 -23.34 -14.59 2.08
CA SER A 44 -22.97 -14.22 0.71
C SER A 44 -21.50 -13.83 0.58
N VAL A 45 -20.74 -13.81 1.68
CA VAL A 45 -19.34 -13.42 1.67
C VAL A 45 -18.46 -14.60 1.26
N ALA A 46 -17.53 -14.35 0.36
CA ALA A 46 -16.59 -15.35 -0.11
C ALA A 46 -15.27 -14.67 -0.49
N ASN A 47 -14.23 -15.47 -0.55
CA ASN A 47 -12.91 -15.03 -1.06
C ASN A 47 -12.34 -13.87 -0.26
N VAL A 48 -12.44 -13.94 1.04
CA VAL A 48 -11.88 -12.91 1.90
C VAL A 48 -10.36 -13.02 1.91
N ARG A 49 -9.71 -11.91 1.64
CA ARG A 49 -8.25 -11.83 1.63
C ARG A 49 -7.84 -10.67 2.53
N ALA A 50 -6.89 -10.91 3.42
CA ALA A 50 -6.36 -9.87 4.29
C ALA A 50 -5.05 -9.36 3.72
N GLY A 51 -4.71 -8.13 4.06
CA GLY A 51 -3.46 -7.54 3.61
C GLY A 51 -3.02 -6.45 4.56
N LYS A 52 -1.94 -5.77 4.19
CA LYS A 52 -1.39 -4.67 4.98
C LYS A 52 -1.59 -3.35 4.24
N PHE A 53 -1.84 -2.33 5.00
CA PHE A 53 -1.87 -0.96 4.49
C PHE A 53 -0.86 -0.16 5.30
N ILE A 54 0.14 0.39 4.60
CA ILE A 54 1.24 1.10 5.22
C ILE A 54 1.26 2.51 4.67
N THR A 55 1.39 3.51 5.53
CA THR A 55 1.60 4.88 5.09
C THR A 55 2.93 5.38 5.61
N LEU A 56 3.59 6.19 4.80
CA LEU A 56 4.82 6.85 5.22
C LEU A 56 4.99 8.16 4.43
N THR A 57 5.82 9.03 4.97
CA THR A 57 6.14 10.30 4.33
C THR A 57 7.54 10.22 3.77
N ILE A 58 7.71 10.66 2.53
CA ILE A 58 9.01 10.76 1.90
C ILE A 58 9.32 12.22 1.65
N ASN A 59 10.44 12.69 2.19
CA ASN A 59 10.89 14.05 2.01
C ASN A 59 11.68 14.14 0.71
N GLN A 60 10.94 14.28 -0.39
CA GLN A 60 11.49 14.42 -1.72
C GLN A 60 10.62 15.41 -2.49
N THR A 61 11.26 16.21 -3.32
CA THR A 61 10.53 17.12 -4.19
C THR A 61 10.29 16.54 -5.57
N ASP A 62 11.03 15.51 -5.92
CA ASP A 62 10.95 14.87 -7.24
C ASP A 62 10.14 13.59 -7.13
N ARG A 63 9.03 13.55 -7.84
CA ARG A 63 8.12 12.39 -7.80
C ARG A 63 8.79 11.12 -8.28
N SER A 64 9.60 11.23 -9.31
CA SER A 64 10.29 10.07 -9.86
C SER A 64 11.22 9.43 -8.83
N ILE A 65 11.96 10.27 -8.11
CA ILE A 65 12.83 9.78 -7.06
C ILE A 65 12.02 9.14 -5.95
N ALA A 66 10.92 9.79 -5.55
CA ALA A 66 10.07 9.25 -4.50
C ALA A 66 9.49 7.89 -4.90
N GLU A 67 9.05 7.75 -6.15
CA GLU A 67 8.51 6.48 -6.64
C GLU A 67 9.56 5.37 -6.59
N ASN A 68 10.76 5.68 -7.03
CA ASN A 68 11.84 4.70 -7.02
C ASN A 68 12.20 4.28 -5.60
N GLU A 69 12.19 5.23 -4.68
CA GLU A 69 12.47 4.91 -3.28
C GLU A 69 11.40 4.02 -2.68
N VAL A 70 10.13 4.30 -2.93
CA VAL A 70 9.06 3.47 -2.40
C VAL A 70 9.12 2.06 -2.98
N SER A 71 9.35 1.94 -4.28
CA SER A 71 9.52 0.62 -4.90
C SER A 71 10.65 -0.15 -4.23
N SER A 72 11.77 0.51 -3.99
CA SER A 72 12.89 -0.12 -3.33
C SER A 72 12.58 -0.55 -1.91
N MET A 73 11.86 0.29 -1.17
CA MET A 73 11.42 -0.05 0.19
C MET A 73 10.52 -1.27 0.20
N CYS A 74 9.59 -1.32 -0.74
CA CYS A 74 8.68 -2.47 -0.85
C CYS A 74 9.44 -3.75 -1.14
N ASP A 75 10.37 -3.69 -2.09
CA ASP A 75 11.13 -4.86 -2.49
C ASP A 75 12.07 -5.36 -1.38
N LYS A 76 12.61 -4.44 -0.59
CA LYS A 76 13.64 -4.79 0.39
C LYS A 76 13.10 -5.07 1.77
N LEU A 77 11.95 -4.50 2.13
CA LEU A 77 11.45 -4.59 3.51
C LEU A 77 9.96 -4.74 3.62
N LEU A 78 9.18 -3.92 2.89
CA LEU A 78 7.76 -3.78 3.19
C LEU A 78 6.92 -4.92 2.67
N SER A 79 7.43 -5.66 1.68
CA SER A 79 6.76 -6.85 1.19
C SER A 79 7.75 -7.99 1.07
N ASN A 80 7.20 -9.21 1.01
CA ASN A 80 7.98 -10.40 0.70
C ASN A 80 7.66 -10.75 -0.75
N PRO A 81 8.55 -10.43 -1.72
CA PRO A 81 8.20 -10.60 -3.13
C PRO A 81 8.00 -12.06 -3.55
N VAL A 82 8.41 -13.01 -2.73
CA VAL A 82 8.17 -14.43 -3.04
C VAL A 82 6.68 -14.76 -2.92
N ILE A 83 6.00 -14.19 -1.92
CA ILE A 83 4.61 -14.55 -1.63
C ILE A 83 3.64 -13.38 -1.66
N GLU A 84 4.14 -12.15 -1.78
CA GLU A 84 3.29 -10.95 -1.74
C GLU A 84 3.45 -10.11 -2.99
N ASP A 85 2.38 -9.41 -3.32
CA ASP A 85 2.38 -8.33 -4.29
C ASP A 85 2.19 -7.02 -3.56
N TYR A 86 2.60 -5.92 -4.17
CA TYR A 86 2.35 -4.61 -3.61
C TYR A 86 1.93 -3.63 -4.69
N ALA A 87 1.23 -2.61 -4.25
CA ALA A 87 0.91 -1.44 -5.06
C ALA A 87 1.02 -0.23 -4.16
N PHE A 88 1.25 0.93 -4.74
CA PHE A 88 1.28 2.15 -3.94
C PHE A 88 0.83 3.34 -4.76
N GLU A 89 0.47 4.39 -4.05
CA GLU A 89 0.21 5.68 -4.66
C GLU A 89 0.91 6.75 -3.85
N LEU A 90 1.32 7.81 -4.51
CA LEU A 90 1.96 8.96 -3.89
C LEU A 90 1.03 10.15 -3.95
N VAL A 91 0.86 10.79 -2.80
CA VAL A 91 0.07 12.01 -2.68
C VAL A 91 1.02 13.14 -2.31
N ALA A 92 1.06 14.16 -3.16
CA ALA A 92 1.94 15.30 -2.93
C ALA A 92 1.49 16.09 -1.71
N LYS A 93 2.44 16.55 -0.94
CA LYS A 93 2.22 17.37 0.24
C LYS A 93 3.06 18.62 0.18
N ASP A 94 2.49 19.72 0.59
CA ASP A 94 3.20 20.99 0.62
C ASP A 94 3.84 21.26 1.96
#